data_dbb42076773e7146a11019f511d24ba6
#
_entry.id   dbb42076773e7146a11019f511d24ba6
#
_cell.length_a   1.000
_cell.length_b   1.000
_cell.length_c   1.000
_cell.angle_alpha   90.00
_cell.angle_beta   90.00
_cell.angle_gamma   90.00
#
_symmetry.space_group_name_H-M   'P 1'
#
loop_
_entity.id
_entity.type
_entity.pdbx_description
1 polymer ?
#
loop_
_entity_poly.entity_id
_entity_poly.type
_entity_poly.pdbx_seq_one_letter_code
_entity_poly.pdbx_strand_id
1 'polypeptide(L)'
;MSNQEQYNADSIQVLEGLEAVRKRPAMYIGDVDVKGLHHLVYEVVDNSIDEALAGHATTINVAINENNSVTVKDDGRGIPIAIHGKEGVSALQVVMTVLHAGGKFDKDSYKVSGGLHGVGVSCVNALSSHLQVNVHRDGKQYRQEYEIGKPSYPVKEVGASDYRGTEVTFLPDDSIFTETVYHYDIIANRMRELSYLNKGITITLIDHREKDEDGKEKGETFHSEGGLREFVAFIDENRESLIPAPMYLEGENEGTPVEVAMLYNTSYSENLHSYVNNINTHEGGTHLAGFRRALTRTLKKYADGSGMLTKEKVEVAGDDFREGLTAVISVKVMEPQFEGQTKTKLGNKEVAGAVDRLVGIMLTNYLEENPNEARIIVQKVILAAKARVAAKKAREMVQRKTVLGSSSLPGKLADCS
;
A
#
# COMPACT_ATOMS: atom_id res chain seq x y z
N MET A 1 30.38 -22.34 40.97
CA MET A 1 30.89 -22.81 39.69
C MET A 1 29.79 -22.53 38.68
N SER A 2 29.95 -21.51 37.84
CA SER A 2 28.98 -21.16 36.81
C SER A 2 29.03 -22.20 35.70
N ASN A 3 27.95 -22.90 35.45
CA ASN A 3 27.76 -23.67 34.22
C ASN A 3 27.80 -22.69 33.05
N GLN A 4 28.95 -22.50 32.43
CA GLN A 4 29.02 -22.00 31.07
C GLN A 4 28.48 -23.15 30.19
N GLU A 5 27.19 -23.03 29.80
CA GLU A 5 26.65 -23.82 28.70
C GLU A 5 27.56 -23.58 27.48
N GLN A 6 28.35 -24.61 27.13
CA GLN A 6 29.21 -24.53 25.96
C GLN A 6 28.32 -24.43 24.72
N TYR A 7 28.41 -23.30 24.01
CA TYR A 7 27.81 -23.14 22.68
C TYR A 7 28.45 -24.22 21.76
N ASN A 8 27.65 -25.20 21.39
CA ASN A 8 28.07 -26.33 20.55
C ASN A 8 27.06 -26.60 19.43
N ALA A 9 27.28 -27.62 18.61
CA ALA A 9 26.39 -27.96 17.49
C ALA A 9 24.93 -28.23 17.93
N ASP A 10 24.72 -28.78 19.12
CA ASP A 10 23.38 -29.06 19.66
C ASP A 10 22.63 -27.80 20.08
N SER A 11 23.37 -26.69 20.24
CA SER A 11 22.77 -25.35 20.51
C SER A 11 22.16 -24.73 19.27
N ILE A 12 22.41 -25.27 18.06
CA ILE A 12 21.88 -24.79 16.80
C ILE A 12 20.50 -25.42 16.56
N GLN A 13 19.44 -24.64 16.68
CA GLN A 13 18.09 -25.10 16.41
C GLN A 13 17.71 -24.84 14.95
N VAL A 14 17.22 -25.86 14.25
CA VAL A 14 16.59 -25.72 12.93
C VAL A 14 15.09 -25.65 13.14
N LEU A 15 14.48 -24.55 12.72
CA LEU A 15 13.02 -24.37 12.77
C LEU A 15 12.45 -24.72 11.39
N GLU A 16 11.49 -25.63 11.35
CA GLU A 16 10.86 -26.05 10.11
C GLU A 16 9.45 -25.48 9.96
N GLY A 17 9.07 -25.15 8.72
CA GLY A 17 7.71 -24.74 8.36
C GLY A 17 7.18 -23.58 9.19
N LEU A 18 5.96 -23.73 9.69
CA LEU A 18 5.24 -22.67 10.41
C LEU A 18 5.78 -22.41 11.84
N GLU A 19 6.61 -23.27 12.40
CA GLU A 19 7.26 -23.02 13.70
C GLU A 19 8.19 -21.80 13.63
N ALA A 20 8.88 -21.61 12.50
CA ALA A 20 9.73 -20.45 12.26
C ALA A 20 8.93 -19.13 12.34
N VAL A 21 7.72 -19.13 11.77
CA VAL A 21 6.79 -17.99 11.81
C VAL A 21 6.39 -17.66 13.24
N ARG A 22 5.97 -18.66 14.00
CA ARG A 22 5.56 -18.49 15.42
C ARG A 22 6.71 -18.02 16.31
N LYS A 23 7.93 -18.52 16.06
CA LYS A 23 9.12 -18.15 16.86
C LYS A 23 9.59 -16.72 16.58
N ARG A 24 9.38 -16.20 15.36
CA ARG A 24 9.83 -14.89 14.90
C ARG A 24 8.75 -14.18 14.07
N PRO A 25 7.55 -13.93 14.61
CA PRO A 25 6.41 -13.40 13.86
C PRO A 25 6.71 -12.03 13.22
N ALA A 26 7.44 -11.17 13.91
CA ALA A 26 7.81 -9.85 13.39
C ALA A 26 8.62 -9.87 12.08
N MET A 27 9.33 -10.96 11.77
CA MET A 27 10.02 -11.11 10.47
C MET A 27 9.03 -11.21 9.29
N TYR A 28 7.81 -11.68 9.54
CA TYR A 28 6.80 -11.94 8.51
C TYR A 28 5.72 -10.87 8.46
N ILE A 29 5.31 -10.32 9.61
CA ILE A 29 4.19 -9.37 9.72
C ILE A 29 4.61 -7.99 10.25
N GLY A 30 5.90 -7.76 10.49
CA GLY A 30 6.48 -6.48 10.91
C GLY A 30 6.54 -6.27 12.42
N ASP A 31 5.46 -6.50 13.14
CA ASP A 31 5.40 -6.46 14.60
C ASP A 31 4.34 -7.45 15.14
N VAL A 32 4.11 -7.47 16.44
CA VAL A 32 3.10 -8.30 17.12
C VAL A 32 2.07 -7.47 17.88
N ASP A 33 2.01 -6.18 17.59
CA ASP A 33 1.07 -5.22 18.16
C ASP A 33 -0.04 -4.90 17.13
N VAL A 34 -0.79 -3.84 17.32
CA VAL A 34 -1.94 -3.41 16.49
C VAL A 34 -1.63 -3.51 14.99
N LYS A 35 -0.46 -3.05 14.54
CA LYS A 35 -0.08 -3.07 13.13
C LYS A 35 0.08 -4.49 12.58
N GLY A 36 0.79 -5.36 13.29
CA GLY A 36 0.97 -6.77 12.90
C GLY A 36 -0.34 -7.55 12.96
N LEU A 37 -1.20 -7.28 13.95
CA LEU A 37 -2.54 -7.87 14.04
C LEU A 37 -3.36 -7.57 12.78
N HIS A 38 -3.46 -6.30 12.37
CA HIS A 38 -4.22 -5.88 11.20
C HIS A 38 -3.58 -6.36 9.89
N HIS A 39 -2.26 -6.61 9.89
CA HIS A 39 -1.58 -7.18 8.74
C HIS A 39 -2.10 -8.58 8.37
N LEU A 40 -2.56 -9.37 9.35
CA LEU A 40 -3.22 -10.66 9.09
C LEU A 40 -4.45 -10.50 8.18
N VAL A 41 -5.27 -9.47 8.44
CA VAL A 41 -6.44 -9.15 7.61
C VAL A 41 -5.99 -8.76 6.20
N TYR A 42 -4.96 -7.94 6.09
CA TYR A 42 -4.45 -7.48 4.80
C TYR A 42 -3.93 -8.64 3.94
N GLU A 43 -3.23 -9.61 4.52
CA GLU A 43 -2.72 -10.77 3.78
C GLU A 43 -3.86 -11.64 3.21
N VAL A 44 -4.98 -11.77 3.91
CA VAL A 44 -6.14 -12.53 3.39
C VAL A 44 -6.91 -11.72 2.35
N VAL A 45 -7.16 -10.44 2.60
CA VAL A 45 -7.83 -9.54 1.64
C VAL A 45 -7.00 -9.37 0.36
N ASP A 46 -5.69 -9.22 0.47
CA ASP A 46 -4.80 -9.08 -0.69
C ASP A 46 -4.84 -10.34 -1.60
N ASN A 47 -5.14 -11.54 -1.05
CA ASN A 47 -5.37 -12.72 -1.87
C ASN A 47 -6.67 -12.62 -2.68
N SER A 48 -7.73 -12.09 -2.11
CA SER A 48 -9.00 -11.83 -2.81
C SER A 48 -8.83 -10.72 -3.86
N ILE A 49 -8.05 -9.69 -3.57
CA ILE A 49 -7.67 -8.64 -4.54
C ILE A 49 -6.85 -9.22 -5.70
N ASP A 50 -5.95 -10.16 -5.44
CA ASP A 50 -5.19 -10.82 -6.52
C ASP A 50 -6.10 -11.64 -7.44
N GLU A 51 -7.16 -12.28 -6.93
CA GLU A 51 -8.22 -12.91 -7.74
C GLU A 51 -8.96 -11.86 -8.60
N ALA A 52 -9.20 -10.67 -8.04
CA ALA A 52 -9.84 -9.59 -8.78
C ALA A 52 -8.90 -9.00 -9.87
N LEU A 53 -7.62 -8.82 -9.58
CA LEU A 53 -6.62 -8.41 -10.58
C LEU A 53 -6.47 -9.42 -11.73
N ALA A 54 -6.67 -10.71 -11.42
CA ALA A 54 -6.71 -11.78 -12.42
C ALA A 54 -8.06 -11.83 -13.18
N GLY A 55 -9.03 -10.97 -12.87
CA GLY A 55 -10.33 -10.87 -13.52
C GLY A 55 -11.34 -11.94 -13.07
N HIS A 56 -11.15 -12.54 -11.90
CA HIS A 56 -11.96 -13.65 -11.41
C HIS A 56 -12.86 -13.31 -10.23
N ALA A 57 -12.58 -12.23 -9.49
CA ALA A 57 -13.40 -11.75 -8.39
C ALA A 57 -13.89 -10.31 -8.63
N THR A 58 -15.08 -10.01 -8.14
CA THR A 58 -15.72 -8.69 -8.22
C THR A 58 -16.23 -8.20 -6.88
N THR A 59 -16.41 -9.13 -5.93
CA THR A 59 -17.00 -8.85 -4.62
C THR A 59 -16.16 -9.48 -3.52
N ILE A 60 -15.84 -8.68 -2.52
CA ILE A 60 -15.10 -9.09 -1.32
C ILE A 60 -15.90 -8.66 -0.10
N ASN A 61 -16.19 -9.61 0.80
CA ASN A 61 -16.87 -9.33 2.06
C ASN A 61 -15.92 -9.59 3.22
N VAL A 62 -15.78 -8.61 4.09
CA VAL A 62 -14.97 -8.69 5.30
C VAL A 62 -15.89 -8.51 6.50
N ALA A 63 -15.79 -9.39 7.48
CA ALA A 63 -16.57 -9.30 8.71
C ALA A 63 -15.66 -9.44 9.93
N ILE A 64 -15.84 -8.57 10.91
CA ILE A 64 -15.29 -8.72 12.26
C ILE A 64 -16.39 -9.39 13.08
N ASN A 65 -16.15 -10.61 13.50
CA ASN A 65 -17.17 -11.41 14.19
C ASN A 65 -17.24 -11.08 15.70
N GLU A 66 -18.35 -11.47 16.36
CA GLU A 66 -18.58 -11.21 17.79
C GLU A 66 -17.46 -11.74 18.70
N ASN A 67 -16.84 -12.86 18.33
CA ASN A 67 -15.70 -13.45 19.05
C ASN A 67 -14.35 -12.84 18.67
N ASN A 68 -14.37 -11.71 17.92
CA ASN A 68 -13.18 -11.02 17.43
C ASN A 68 -12.32 -11.83 16.42
N SER A 69 -12.88 -12.88 15.81
CA SER A 69 -12.30 -13.45 14.58
C SER A 69 -12.64 -12.57 13.38
N VAL A 70 -11.88 -12.72 12.30
CA VAL A 70 -12.17 -12.04 11.03
C VAL A 70 -12.51 -13.07 9.96
N THR A 71 -13.57 -12.79 9.20
CA THR A 71 -13.95 -13.56 8.01
C THR A 71 -13.73 -12.70 6.77
N VAL A 72 -13.01 -13.25 5.79
CA VAL A 72 -12.86 -12.67 4.44
C VAL A 72 -13.41 -13.65 3.43
N LYS A 73 -14.33 -13.20 2.58
CA LYS A 73 -15.00 -14.00 1.57
C LYS A 73 -14.94 -13.29 0.22
N ASP A 74 -14.52 -14.00 -0.84
CA ASP A 74 -14.50 -13.53 -2.21
C ASP A 74 -15.33 -14.40 -3.14
N ASP A 75 -15.69 -13.88 -4.32
CA ASP A 75 -16.37 -14.57 -5.40
C ASP A 75 -15.42 -15.09 -6.49
N GLY A 76 -14.13 -15.28 -6.16
CA GLY A 76 -13.08 -15.74 -7.05
C GLY A 76 -13.20 -17.20 -7.49
N ARG A 77 -12.10 -17.77 -8.02
CA ARG A 77 -12.11 -19.18 -8.52
C ARG A 77 -12.21 -20.23 -7.44
N GLY A 78 -11.91 -19.88 -6.19
CA GLY A 78 -11.71 -20.81 -5.09
C GLY A 78 -10.33 -21.51 -5.17
N ILE A 79 -9.69 -21.68 -4.04
CA ILE A 79 -8.38 -22.36 -3.94
C ILE A 79 -8.52 -23.80 -4.47
N PRO A 80 -7.58 -24.34 -5.29
CA PRO A 80 -7.62 -25.72 -5.75
C PRO A 80 -7.60 -26.72 -4.58
N ILE A 81 -8.42 -27.78 -4.68
CA ILE A 81 -8.58 -28.81 -3.63
C ILE A 81 -7.98 -30.15 -4.01
N ALA A 82 -7.58 -30.33 -5.28
CA ALA A 82 -6.96 -31.57 -5.75
C ALA A 82 -5.67 -31.89 -5.01
N ILE A 83 -5.31 -33.16 -4.96
CA ILE A 83 -4.05 -33.61 -4.34
C ILE A 83 -2.87 -33.06 -5.10
N HIS A 84 -1.97 -32.38 -4.38
CA HIS A 84 -0.71 -31.87 -4.92
C HIS A 84 0.28 -33.01 -5.11
N GLY A 85 0.75 -33.21 -6.35
CA GLY A 85 1.50 -34.42 -6.72
C GLY A 85 2.81 -34.63 -5.94
N LYS A 86 3.46 -33.56 -5.49
CA LYS A 86 4.71 -33.62 -4.73
C LYS A 86 4.48 -33.78 -3.21
N GLU A 87 3.49 -33.07 -2.68
CA GLU A 87 3.26 -33.00 -1.24
C GLU A 87 2.29 -34.09 -0.73
N GLY A 88 1.55 -34.77 -1.64
CA GLY A 88 0.63 -35.85 -1.28
C GLY A 88 -0.61 -35.44 -0.49
N VAL A 89 -0.83 -34.16 -0.28
CA VAL A 89 -1.99 -33.56 0.39
C VAL A 89 -2.72 -32.60 -0.56
N SER A 90 -3.90 -32.09 -0.17
CA SER A 90 -4.64 -31.16 -1.02
C SER A 90 -3.84 -29.88 -1.27
N ALA A 91 -4.02 -29.27 -2.46
CA ALA A 91 -3.39 -27.97 -2.77
C ALA A 91 -3.82 -26.88 -1.77
N LEU A 92 -5.06 -26.92 -1.26
CA LEU A 92 -5.51 -26.07 -0.16
C LEU A 92 -4.60 -26.22 1.07
N GLN A 93 -4.38 -27.47 1.52
CA GLN A 93 -3.51 -27.71 2.68
C GLN A 93 -2.07 -27.23 2.42
N VAL A 94 -1.53 -27.43 1.22
CA VAL A 94 -0.19 -26.95 0.86
C VAL A 94 -0.11 -25.44 1.01
N VAL A 95 -1.05 -24.67 0.43
CA VAL A 95 -1.10 -23.22 0.51
C VAL A 95 -1.20 -22.71 1.96
N MET A 96 -1.92 -23.45 2.80
CA MET A 96 -2.16 -23.05 4.19
C MET A 96 -1.02 -23.43 5.15
N THR A 97 -0.19 -24.42 4.81
CA THR A 97 0.78 -25.01 5.77
C THR A 97 2.23 -24.98 5.30
N VAL A 98 2.48 -24.79 4.02
CA VAL A 98 3.83 -24.77 3.45
C VAL A 98 4.24 -23.35 3.11
N LEU A 99 5.38 -22.90 3.65
CA LEU A 99 5.97 -21.61 3.27
C LEU A 99 6.53 -21.69 1.84
N HIS A 100 6.45 -20.58 1.13
CA HIS A 100 6.90 -20.47 -0.26
C HIS A 100 6.15 -21.42 -1.22
N ALA A 101 4.87 -21.64 -0.94
CA ALA A 101 3.95 -22.38 -1.80
C ALA A 101 2.79 -21.48 -2.25
N GLY A 102 2.36 -21.62 -3.51
CA GLY A 102 1.20 -20.88 -4.03
C GLY A 102 1.17 -20.81 -5.55
N GLY A 103 -0.02 -20.59 -6.11
CA GLY A 103 -0.23 -20.48 -7.56
C GLY A 103 0.33 -19.19 -8.17
N LYS A 104 0.74 -18.23 -7.36
CA LYS A 104 1.28 -16.92 -7.82
C LYS A 104 2.73 -16.99 -8.33
N PHE A 105 3.40 -18.13 -8.18
CA PHE A 105 4.68 -18.42 -8.85
C PHE A 105 4.49 -18.79 -10.33
N ASP A 106 3.27 -19.14 -10.72
CA ASP A 106 2.93 -19.43 -12.11
C ASP A 106 2.38 -18.16 -12.79
N LYS A 107 3.15 -17.62 -13.75
CA LYS A 107 2.84 -16.38 -14.48
C LYS A 107 1.64 -16.52 -15.42
N ASP A 108 1.29 -17.72 -15.83
CA ASP A 108 0.11 -17.97 -16.66
C ASP A 108 -1.18 -17.81 -15.82
N SER A 109 -1.11 -18.13 -14.54
CA SER A 109 -2.23 -18.01 -13.60
C SER A 109 -2.40 -16.61 -13.03
N TYR A 110 -1.30 -15.86 -12.80
CA TYR A 110 -1.30 -14.49 -12.26
C TYR A 110 -0.20 -13.65 -12.93
N LYS A 111 -0.58 -12.79 -13.87
CA LYS A 111 0.35 -11.87 -14.53
C LYS A 111 0.89 -10.80 -13.60
N VAL A 112 0.02 -10.31 -12.71
CA VAL A 112 0.33 -9.30 -11.69
C VAL A 112 -0.31 -9.76 -10.38
N SER A 113 0.44 -9.73 -9.29
CA SER A 113 -0.09 -10.02 -7.95
C SER A 113 0.65 -9.20 -6.89
N GLY A 114 -0.02 -8.92 -5.77
CA GLY A 114 0.59 -8.37 -4.56
C GLY A 114 1.31 -9.45 -3.74
N GLY A 115 0.77 -10.68 -3.75
CA GLY A 115 1.36 -11.84 -3.08
C GLY A 115 2.48 -12.47 -3.89
N LEU A 116 3.73 -12.27 -3.46
CA LEU A 116 4.91 -12.71 -4.22
C LEU A 116 5.68 -13.85 -3.57
N HIS A 117 5.65 -13.93 -2.26
CA HIS A 117 6.55 -14.81 -1.51
C HIS A 117 5.92 -16.16 -1.14
N GLY A 118 4.61 -16.34 -1.38
CA GLY A 118 3.89 -17.56 -1.02
C GLY A 118 3.88 -17.86 0.48
N VAL A 119 3.85 -16.82 1.32
CA VAL A 119 3.91 -16.95 2.78
C VAL A 119 2.73 -16.29 3.50
N GLY A 120 1.97 -15.39 2.88
CA GLY A 120 0.98 -14.56 3.55
C GLY A 120 -0.05 -15.37 4.32
N VAL A 121 -0.88 -16.17 3.63
CA VAL A 121 -1.95 -16.92 4.28
C VAL A 121 -1.43 -18.04 5.21
N SER A 122 -0.28 -18.63 4.91
CA SER A 122 0.35 -19.59 5.81
C SER A 122 0.88 -18.95 7.10
N CYS A 123 1.32 -17.66 7.03
CA CYS A 123 1.62 -16.87 8.21
C CYS A 123 0.36 -16.57 9.02
N VAL A 124 -0.75 -16.19 8.37
CA VAL A 124 -2.05 -16.00 9.07
C VAL A 124 -2.45 -17.28 9.81
N ASN A 125 -2.34 -18.44 9.14
CA ASN A 125 -2.62 -19.72 9.76
C ASN A 125 -1.70 -20.01 10.96
N ALA A 126 -0.40 -19.80 10.81
CA ALA A 126 0.56 -20.03 11.90
C ALA A 126 0.32 -19.14 13.13
N LEU A 127 -0.17 -17.91 12.92
CA LEU A 127 -0.37 -16.88 13.96
C LEU A 127 -1.81 -16.82 14.47
N SER A 128 -2.66 -17.79 14.05
CA SER A 128 -4.03 -17.94 14.52
C SER A 128 -4.15 -19.11 15.47
N SER A 129 -4.92 -18.94 16.55
CA SER A 129 -5.31 -20.03 17.44
C SER A 129 -6.25 -21.00 16.73
N HIS A 130 -7.15 -20.46 15.89
CA HIS A 130 -8.07 -21.23 15.05
C HIS A 130 -8.21 -20.56 13.69
N LEU A 131 -8.23 -21.38 12.61
CA LEU A 131 -8.49 -20.90 11.26
C LEU A 131 -9.35 -21.93 10.52
N GLN A 132 -10.38 -21.45 9.80
CA GLN A 132 -11.26 -22.23 8.95
C GLN A 132 -11.22 -21.69 7.51
N VAL A 133 -11.11 -22.59 6.55
CA VAL A 133 -11.26 -22.27 5.14
C VAL A 133 -12.44 -23.03 4.56
N ASN A 134 -13.35 -22.29 3.93
CA ASN A 134 -14.39 -22.83 3.06
C ASN A 134 -14.02 -22.49 1.61
N VAL A 135 -13.98 -23.47 0.75
CA VAL A 135 -13.77 -23.31 -0.69
C VAL A 135 -15.03 -23.73 -1.42
N HIS A 136 -15.57 -22.86 -2.24
CA HIS A 136 -16.73 -23.11 -3.09
C HIS A 136 -16.24 -23.22 -4.54
N ARG A 137 -16.24 -24.45 -5.06
CA ARG A 137 -15.69 -24.75 -6.38
C ARG A 137 -16.39 -25.98 -6.99
N ASP A 138 -16.59 -25.92 -8.32
CA ASP A 138 -17.13 -27.03 -9.10
C ASP A 138 -18.49 -27.55 -8.57
N GLY A 139 -19.35 -26.61 -8.10
CA GLY A 139 -20.70 -26.92 -7.57
C GLY A 139 -20.72 -27.49 -6.16
N LYS A 140 -19.59 -27.46 -5.45
CA LYS A 140 -19.43 -28.05 -4.12
C LYS A 140 -18.75 -27.09 -3.15
N GLN A 141 -19.04 -27.32 -1.86
CA GLN A 141 -18.34 -26.68 -0.76
C GLN A 141 -17.39 -27.66 -0.10
N TYR A 142 -16.16 -27.23 0.09
CA TYR A 142 -15.10 -27.95 0.80
C TYR A 142 -14.68 -27.17 2.02
N ARG A 143 -14.31 -27.86 3.10
CA ARG A 143 -13.87 -27.24 4.34
C ARG A 143 -12.59 -27.92 4.87
N GLN A 144 -11.71 -27.11 5.43
CA GLN A 144 -10.59 -27.55 6.25
C GLN A 144 -10.39 -26.56 7.41
N GLU A 145 -10.11 -27.07 8.59
CA GLU A 145 -9.85 -26.29 9.79
C GLU A 145 -8.44 -26.54 10.30
N TYR A 146 -7.90 -25.56 11.00
CA TYR A 146 -6.54 -25.56 11.50
C TYR A 146 -6.52 -25.01 12.93
N GLU A 147 -5.67 -25.61 13.75
CA GLU A 147 -5.34 -25.13 15.10
C GLU A 147 -3.84 -24.85 15.15
N ILE A 148 -3.48 -23.59 15.44
CA ILE A 148 -2.08 -23.15 15.55
C ILE A 148 -1.26 -23.61 14.33
N GLY A 149 -1.80 -23.39 13.13
CA GLY A 149 -1.17 -23.75 11.86
C GLY A 149 -1.24 -25.22 11.45
N LYS A 150 -1.75 -26.13 12.28
CA LYS A 150 -1.84 -27.54 12.00
C LYS A 150 -3.25 -27.93 11.55
N PRO A 151 -3.41 -28.71 10.45
CA PRO A 151 -4.71 -29.15 10.00
C PRO A 151 -5.36 -30.10 11.02
N SER A 152 -6.60 -29.82 11.43
CA SER A 152 -7.37 -30.67 12.35
C SER A 152 -7.84 -31.96 11.67
N TYR A 153 -8.03 -31.90 10.34
CA TYR A 153 -8.42 -33.00 9.48
C TYR A 153 -8.08 -32.70 8.00
N PRO A 154 -7.99 -33.71 7.12
CA PRO A 154 -7.86 -33.47 5.69
C PRO A 154 -9.07 -32.71 5.11
N VAL A 155 -8.86 -31.98 4.00
CA VAL A 155 -9.99 -31.29 3.33
C VAL A 155 -11.15 -32.24 3.09
N LYS A 156 -12.37 -31.81 3.43
CA LYS A 156 -13.60 -32.60 3.28
C LYS A 156 -14.66 -31.84 2.48
N GLU A 157 -15.42 -32.56 1.66
CA GLU A 157 -16.64 -32.06 1.04
C GLU A 157 -17.73 -31.92 2.12
N VAL A 158 -18.39 -30.74 2.14
CA VAL A 158 -19.43 -30.40 3.13
C VAL A 158 -20.83 -30.49 2.50
N GLY A 159 -20.94 -30.19 1.21
CA GLY A 159 -22.21 -30.23 0.49
C GLY A 159 -22.14 -29.57 -0.89
N ALA A 160 -23.31 -29.45 -1.54
CA ALA A 160 -23.45 -28.67 -2.76
C ALA A 160 -23.35 -27.16 -2.48
N SER A 161 -22.91 -26.39 -3.47
CA SER A 161 -22.85 -24.94 -3.39
C SER A 161 -23.07 -24.30 -4.74
N ASP A 162 -23.98 -23.33 -4.79
CA ASP A 162 -24.19 -22.47 -5.96
C ASP A 162 -23.23 -21.26 -5.95
N TYR A 163 -22.50 -21.07 -4.86
CA TYR A 163 -21.49 -20.03 -4.71
C TYR A 163 -20.15 -20.50 -5.27
N ARG A 164 -19.32 -19.57 -5.73
CA ARG A 164 -17.93 -19.79 -6.13
C ARG A 164 -17.02 -18.81 -5.39
N GLY A 165 -15.89 -19.27 -4.87
CA GLY A 165 -14.93 -18.41 -4.20
C GLY A 165 -14.27 -19.08 -3.00
N THR A 166 -13.57 -18.25 -2.22
CA THR A 166 -12.92 -18.68 -0.99
C THR A 166 -13.43 -17.85 0.18
N GLU A 167 -13.60 -18.51 1.32
CA GLU A 167 -13.94 -17.88 2.60
C GLU A 167 -12.93 -18.34 3.64
N VAL A 168 -12.25 -17.40 4.27
CA VAL A 168 -11.25 -17.64 5.33
C VAL A 168 -11.71 -16.94 6.59
N THR A 169 -11.89 -17.71 7.67
CA THR A 169 -12.17 -17.18 9.01
C THR A 169 -11.01 -17.51 9.93
N PHE A 170 -10.47 -16.54 10.64
CA PHE A 170 -9.32 -16.74 11.51
C PHE A 170 -9.43 -15.95 12.81
N LEU A 171 -8.96 -16.55 13.90
CA LEU A 171 -8.89 -15.96 15.24
C LEU A 171 -7.42 -15.81 15.63
N PRO A 172 -6.92 -14.59 15.89
CA PRO A 172 -5.51 -14.39 16.25
C PRO A 172 -5.17 -15.12 17.55
N ASP A 173 -3.91 -15.56 17.66
CA ASP A 173 -3.41 -16.27 18.84
C ASP A 173 -2.96 -15.25 19.89
N ASP A 174 -3.66 -15.20 21.04
CA ASP A 174 -3.39 -14.30 22.15
C ASP A 174 -2.04 -14.57 22.85
N SER A 175 -1.46 -15.73 22.65
CA SER A 175 -0.12 -16.05 23.14
C SER A 175 1.01 -15.38 22.33
N ILE A 176 0.69 -14.81 21.16
CA ILE A 176 1.65 -14.16 20.26
C ILE A 176 1.46 -12.64 20.23
N PHE A 177 0.21 -12.19 20.07
CA PHE A 177 -0.11 -10.79 19.93
C PHE A 177 -0.28 -10.11 21.28
N THR A 178 0.28 -8.91 21.42
CA THR A 178 0.11 -8.04 22.60
C THR A 178 -1.27 -7.38 22.62
N GLU A 179 -1.87 -7.20 21.43
CA GLU A 179 -3.22 -6.70 21.21
C GLU A 179 -3.93 -7.65 20.23
N THR A 180 -5.15 -8.07 20.57
CA THR A 180 -5.94 -8.99 19.74
C THR A 180 -7.25 -8.40 19.24
N VAL A 181 -7.58 -7.15 19.65
CA VAL A 181 -8.83 -6.49 19.23
C VAL A 181 -8.63 -5.77 17.89
N TYR A 182 -9.42 -6.17 16.89
CA TYR A 182 -9.42 -5.49 15.58
C TYR A 182 -10.11 -4.14 15.67
N HIS A 183 -9.49 -3.11 15.07
CA HIS A 183 -10.05 -1.77 14.96
C HIS A 183 -10.74 -1.61 13.61
N TYR A 184 -12.06 -1.37 13.64
CA TYR A 184 -12.87 -1.19 12.44
C TYR A 184 -12.30 -0.14 11.49
N ASP A 185 -11.94 1.04 12.00
CA ASP A 185 -11.49 2.17 11.18
C ASP A 185 -10.16 1.89 10.45
N ILE A 186 -9.27 1.09 11.04
CA ILE A 186 -8.01 0.67 10.41
C ILE A 186 -8.31 -0.22 9.20
N ILE A 187 -9.21 -1.19 9.36
CA ILE A 187 -9.64 -2.08 8.27
C ILE A 187 -10.41 -1.29 7.22
N ALA A 188 -11.37 -0.45 7.63
CA ALA A 188 -12.19 0.39 6.74
C ALA A 188 -11.32 1.27 5.84
N ASN A 189 -10.31 1.93 6.39
CA ASN A 189 -9.37 2.75 5.62
C ASN A 189 -8.64 1.93 4.55
N ARG A 190 -8.20 0.72 4.88
CA ARG A 190 -7.55 -0.16 3.91
C ARG A 190 -8.52 -0.65 2.83
N MET A 191 -9.76 -1.00 3.18
CA MET A 191 -10.79 -1.41 2.21
C MET A 191 -11.12 -0.26 1.25
N ARG A 192 -11.21 0.95 1.76
CA ARG A 192 -11.43 2.16 0.96
C ARG A 192 -10.27 2.41 -0.01
N GLU A 193 -9.01 2.33 0.42
CA GLU A 193 -7.85 2.42 -0.47
C GLU A 193 -7.92 1.37 -1.59
N LEU A 194 -8.21 0.11 -1.25
CA LEU A 194 -8.27 -0.98 -2.22
C LEU A 194 -9.40 -0.80 -3.23
N SER A 195 -10.54 -0.23 -2.85
CA SER A 195 -11.63 0.06 -3.78
C SER A 195 -11.24 1.13 -4.81
N TYR A 196 -10.48 2.16 -4.40
CA TYR A 196 -9.97 3.16 -5.32
C TYR A 196 -8.87 2.64 -6.25
N LEU A 197 -8.02 1.75 -5.75
CA LEU A 197 -6.94 1.14 -6.53
C LEU A 197 -7.42 0.09 -7.54
N ASN A 198 -8.66 -0.40 -7.38
CA ASN A 198 -9.26 -1.45 -8.21
C ASN A 198 -10.68 -1.06 -8.62
N LYS A 199 -10.79 -0.29 -9.70
CA LYS A 199 -12.07 0.20 -10.24
C LYS A 199 -13.06 -0.95 -10.45
N GLY A 200 -14.32 -0.75 -10.04
CA GLY A 200 -15.39 -1.70 -10.26
C GLY A 200 -15.48 -2.86 -9.25
N ILE A 201 -14.49 -2.99 -8.33
CA ILE A 201 -14.59 -3.95 -7.22
C ILE A 201 -15.53 -3.38 -6.13
N THR A 202 -16.34 -4.25 -5.55
CA THR A 202 -17.16 -3.95 -4.38
C THR A 202 -16.57 -4.65 -3.16
N ILE A 203 -16.21 -3.89 -2.11
CA ILE A 203 -15.72 -4.42 -0.85
C ILE A 203 -16.70 -4.01 0.25
N THR A 204 -17.22 -4.98 1.01
CA THR A 204 -18.12 -4.71 2.14
C THR A 204 -17.40 -5.07 3.44
N LEU A 205 -17.43 -4.17 4.42
CA LEU A 205 -16.92 -4.41 5.77
C LEU A 205 -18.08 -4.31 6.75
N ILE A 206 -18.25 -5.33 7.60
CA ILE A 206 -19.27 -5.38 8.65
C ILE A 206 -18.58 -5.70 9.99
N ASP A 207 -18.98 -5.01 11.07
CA ASP A 207 -18.59 -5.32 12.44
C ASP A 207 -19.78 -5.85 13.21
N HIS A 208 -19.80 -7.15 13.49
CA HIS A 208 -20.87 -7.82 14.23
C HIS A 208 -20.79 -7.59 15.74
N ARG A 209 -19.72 -6.97 16.24
CA ARG A 209 -19.53 -6.69 17.67
C ARG A 209 -20.31 -5.47 18.14
N GLU A 210 -20.55 -4.51 17.23
CA GLU A 210 -21.20 -3.23 17.53
C GLU A 210 -22.53 -3.14 16.82
N LYS A 211 -23.59 -2.81 17.57
CA LYS A 211 -24.93 -2.52 17.04
C LYS A 211 -25.37 -1.14 17.52
N ASP A 212 -25.98 -0.37 16.65
CA ASP A 212 -26.57 0.92 16.99
C ASP A 212 -27.87 0.74 17.81
N GLU A 213 -28.51 1.87 18.18
CA GLU A 213 -29.74 1.89 18.97
C GLU A 213 -30.92 1.17 18.26
N ASP A 214 -30.88 1.07 16.94
CA ASP A 214 -31.87 0.38 16.11
C ASP A 214 -31.53 -1.10 15.89
N GLY A 215 -30.42 -1.59 16.47
CA GLY A 215 -29.92 -2.96 16.33
C GLY A 215 -29.21 -3.24 15.02
N LYS A 216 -28.89 -2.22 14.24
CA LYS A 216 -28.15 -2.35 12.98
C LYS A 216 -26.66 -2.43 13.25
N GLU A 217 -25.98 -3.36 12.61
CA GLU A 217 -24.53 -3.56 12.68
C GLU A 217 -23.78 -2.43 11.97
N LYS A 218 -22.61 -2.08 12.52
CA LYS A 218 -21.71 -1.11 11.90
C LYS A 218 -21.13 -1.71 10.61
N GLY A 219 -21.33 -1.05 9.49
CA GLY A 219 -20.82 -1.54 8.21
C GLY A 219 -20.79 -0.47 7.13
N GLU A 220 -19.90 -0.66 6.17
CA GLU A 220 -19.71 0.22 5.02
C GLU A 220 -19.41 -0.61 3.77
N THR A 221 -19.90 -0.15 2.62
CA THR A 221 -19.55 -0.72 1.31
C THR A 221 -18.68 0.27 0.55
N PHE A 222 -17.53 -0.18 0.12
CA PHE A 222 -16.55 0.58 -0.64
C PHE A 222 -16.62 0.16 -2.11
N HIS A 223 -16.83 1.13 -2.98
CA HIS A 223 -16.85 0.94 -4.42
C HIS A 223 -16.44 2.24 -5.11
N SER A 224 -15.68 2.15 -6.19
CA SER A 224 -15.23 3.31 -6.96
C SER A 224 -15.24 2.99 -8.45
N GLU A 225 -15.88 3.86 -9.23
CA GLU A 225 -15.83 3.87 -10.69
C GLU A 225 -14.73 4.81 -11.21
N GLY A 226 -14.44 5.88 -10.48
CA GLY A 226 -13.44 6.89 -10.86
C GLY A 226 -12.01 6.53 -10.46
N GLY A 227 -11.83 5.53 -9.59
CA GLY A 227 -10.51 5.02 -9.19
C GLY A 227 -9.62 6.07 -8.55
N LEU A 228 -8.38 6.23 -9.04
CA LEU A 228 -7.41 7.15 -8.45
C LEU A 228 -7.85 8.62 -8.48
N ARG A 229 -8.72 9.03 -9.41
CA ARG A 229 -9.29 10.40 -9.40
C ARG A 229 -10.12 10.65 -8.15
N GLU A 230 -10.99 9.70 -7.81
CA GLU A 230 -11.79 9.77 -6.59
C GLU A 230 -10.92 9.65 -5.35
N PHE A 231 -9.87 8.84 -5.41
CA PHE A 231 -8.94 8.67 -4.30
C PHE A 231 -8.20 9.99 -3.96
N VAL A 232 -7.66 10.68 -4.96
CA VAL A 232 -7.01 11.98 -4.75
C VAL A 232 -8.01 13.02 -4.23
N ALA A 233 -9.24 13.06 -4.78
CA ALA A 233 -10.29 13.95 -4.31
C ALA A 233 -10.65 13.67 -2.84
N PHE A 234 -10.76 12.40 -2.44
CA PHE A 234 -11.01 11.99 -1.06
C PHE A 234 -9.86 12.40 -0.11
N ILE A 235 -8.61 12.13 -0.50
CA ILE A 235 -7.45 12.53 0.33
C ILE A 235 -7.39 14.05 0.52
N ASP A 236 -7.85 14.80 -0.46
CA ASP A 236 -7.76 16.27 -0.52
C ASP A 236 -9.05 16.99 -0.10
N GLU A 237 -10.10 16.26 0.34
CA GLU A 237 -11.45 16.80 0.60
C GLU A 237 -11.48 17.98 1.57
N ASN A 238 -10.52 18.02 2.53
CA ASN A 238 -10.42 19.08 3.53
C ASN A 238 -9.44 20.20 3.13
N ARG A 239 -9.03 20.27 1.85
CA ARG A 239 -8.12 21.28 1.32
C ARG A 239 -8.78 22.06 0.17
N GLU A 240 -8.39 23.31 0.03
CA GLU A 240 -8.83 24.15 -1.09
C GLU A 240 -8.03 23.83 -2.35
N SER A 241 -8.69 23.23 -3.35
CA SER A 241 -8.07 22.89 -4.63
C SER A 241 -7.81 24.12 -5.48
N LEU A 242 -6.67 24.17 -6.16
CA LEU A 242 -6.30 25.21 -7.13
C LEU A 242 -6.78 24.93 -8.55
N ILE A 243 -7.11 23.68 -8.86
CA ILE A 243 -7.62 23.26 -10.17
C ILE A 243 -8.95 22.51 -10.01
N PRO A 244 -9.85 22.56 -11.00
CA PRO A 244 -11.24 22.11 -10.83
C PRO A 244 -11.40 20.61 -10.64
N ALA A 245 -10.47 19.81 -11.15
CA ALA A 245 -10.51 18.35 -11.06
C ALA A 245 -9.10 17.76 -10.99
N PRO A 246 -8.93 16.54 -10.43
CA PRO A 246 -7.64 15.89 -10.44
C PRO A 246 -7.13 15.60 -11.85
N MET A 247 -5.87 15.94 -12.12
CA MET A 247 -5.15 15.47 -13.29
C MET A 247 -5.04 13.95 -13.23
N TYR A 248 -5.29 13.27 -14.35
CA TYR A 248 -5.23 11.83 -14.43
C TYR A 248 -4.41 11.40 -15.63
N LEU A 249 -3.42 10.55 -15.36
CA LEU A 249 -2.48 10.02 -16.34
C LEU A 249 -2.52 8.48 -16.23
N GLU A 250 -2.78 7.81 -17.34
CA GLU A 250 -2.83 6.35 -17.40
C GLU A 250 -2.17 5.87 -18.69
N GLY A 251 -1.32 4.87 -18.59
CA GLY A 251 -0.67 4.27 -19.75
C GLY A 251 0.29 3.17 -19.36
N GLU A 252 0.99 2.64 -20.37
CA GLU A 252 1.96 1.58 -20.20
C GLU A 252 3.27 1.96 -20.89
N ASN A 253 4.38 1.68 -20.25
CA ASN A 253 5.70 1.83 -20.85
C ASN A 253 6.57 0.62 -20.48
N GLU A 254 7.15 -0.02 -21.50
CA GLU A 254 8.02 -1.20 -21.35
C GLU A 254 7.37 -2.31 -20.51
N GLY A 255 6.07 -2.59 -20.74
CA GLY A 255 5.32 -3.63 -20.00
C GLY A 255 4.96 -3.25 -18.56
N THR A 256 5.16 -1.99 -18.17
CA THR A 256 4.80 -1.49 -16.84
C THR A 256 3.60 -0.54 -16.96
N PRO A 257 2.38 -0.98 -16.58
CA PRO A 257 1.24 -0.10 -16.44
C PRO A 257 1.47 0.89 -15.31
N VAL A 258 1.20 2.17 -15.59
CA VAL A 258 1.35 3.28 -14.64
C VAL A 258 0.06 4.10 -14.65
N GLU A 259 -0.46 4.36 -13.48
CA GLU A 259 -1.63 5.20 -13.24
C GLU A 259 -1.25 6.26 -12.20
N VAL A 260 -1.53 7.51 -12.50
CA VAL A 260 -1.27 8.65 -11.60
C VAL A 260 -2.48 9.57 -11.59
N ALA A 261 -2.96 9.90 -10.41
CA ALA A 261 -3.87 11.01 -10.20
C ALA A 261 -3.19 12.05 -9.30
N MET A 262 -3.38 13.34 -9.59
CA MET A 262 -2.78 14.41 -8.79
C MET A 262 -3.59 15.69 -8.82
N LEU A 263 -3.49 16.46 -7.74
CA LEU A 263 -4.18 17.72 -7.53
C LEU A 263 -3.23 18.72 -6.87
N TYR A 264 -3.35 19.98 -7.21
CA TYR A 264 -2.67 21.08 -6.50
C TYR A 264 -3.66 21.84 -5.63
N ASN A 265 -3.26 22.14 -4.41
CA ASN A 265 -4.05 22.82 -3.39
C ASN A 265 -3.29 23.99 -2.75
N THR A 266 -3.94 24.72 -1.86
CA THR A 266 -3.36 25.88 -1.18
C THR A 266 -2.38 25.55 -0.05
N SER A 267 -2.21 24.27 0.31
CA SER A 267 -1.31 23.85 1.41
C SER A 267 0.17 24.04 1.08
N TYR A 268 1.01 23.90 2.09
CA TYR A 268 2.47 24.05 1.98
C TYR A 268 3.23 22.72 2.02
N SER A 269 2.52 21.61 2.06
CA SER A 269 3.11 20.27 2.18
C SER A 269 2.85 19.42 0.94
N GLU A 270 3.78 18.50 0.66
CA GLU A 270 3.62 17.40 -0.28
C GLU A 270 2.83 16.28 0.39
N ASN A 271 1.85 15.70 -0.30
CA ASN A 271 1.07 14.54 0.14
C ASN A 271 1.07 13.48 -0.97
N LEU A 272 2.04 12.55 -0.91
CA LEU A 272 2.23 11.53 -1.94
C LEU A 272 1.96 10.14 -1.39
N HIS A 273 1.10 9.41 -2.09
CA HIS A 273 0.80 8.01 -1.85
C HIS A 273 1.29 7.18 -3.03
N SER A 274 2.02 6.11 -2.77
CA SER A 274 2.59 5.28 -3.82
C SER A 274 2.29 3.80 -3.61
N TYR A 275 1.90 3.13 -4.71
CA TYR A 275 1.43 1.75 -4.69
C TYR A 275 2.11 0.93 -5.79
N VAL A 276 2.41 -0.32 -5.46
CA VAL A 276 2.92 -1.32 -6.39
C VAL A 276 2.07 -2.57 -6.24
N ASN A 277 1.36 -2.99 -7.28
CA ASN A 277 0.43 -4.12 -7.22
C ASN A 277 -0.55 -4.01 -6.04
N ASN A 278 -1.11 -2.81 -5.82
CA ASN A 278 -2.00 -2.44 -4.71
C ASN A 278 -1.35 -2.40 -3.32
N ILE A 279 -0.05 -2.71 -3.18
CA ILE A 279 0.67 -2.61 -1.91
C ILE A 279 1.12 -1.17 -1.69
N ASN A 280 0.83 -0.63 -0.51
CA ASN A 280 1.26 0.70 -0.11
C ASN A 280 2.78 0.71 0.17
N THR A 281 3.53 1.40 -0.66
CA THR A 281 4.98 1.58 -0.51
C THR A 281 5.27 2.89 0.21
N HIS A 282 4.99 2.94 1.51
CA HIS A 282 5.07 4.19 2.28
C HIS A 282 6.50 4.77 2.39
N GLU A 283 7.54 3.99 2.17
CA GLU A 283 8.93 4.45 2.02
C GLU A 283 9.27 4.81 0.55
N GLY A 284 8.29 4.71 -0.35
CA GLY A 284 8.43 5.02 -1.77
C GLY A 284 9.19 3.96 -2.55
N GLY A 285 10.17 4.40 -3.33
CA GLY A 285 10.98 3.54 -4.19
C GLY A 285 11.21 4.14 -5.57
N THR A 286 11.61 3.28 -6.50
CA THR A 286 12.02 3.69 -7.85
C THR A 286 10.90 4.34 -8.66
N HIS A 287 9.66 3.86 -8.54
CA HIS A 287 8.48 4.45 -9.19
C HIS A 287 8.21 5.88 -8.71
N LEU A 288 8.27 6.12 -7.39
CA LEU A 288 8.10 7.46 -6.83
C LEU A 288 9.24 8.39 -7.23
N ALA A 289 10.48 7.89 -7.27
CA ALA A 289 11.64 8.65 -7.75
C ALA A 289 11.49 9.03 -9.24
N GLY A 290 10.99 8.11 -10.07
CA GLY A 290 10.67 8.38 -11.48
C GLY A 290 9.62 9.45 -11.63
N PHE A 291 8.52 9.37 -10.86
CA PHE A 291 7.46 10.37 -10.84
C PHE A 291 7.97 11.77 -10.45
N ARG A 292 8.68 11.90 -9.32
CA ARG A 292 9.22 13.19 -8.85
C ARG A 292 10.16 13.83 -9.87
N ARG A 293 10.96 13.03 -10.55
CA ARG A 293 11.87 13.50 -11.61
C ARG A 293 11.09 13.99 -12.83
N ALA A 294 10.12 13.22 -13.31
CA ALA A 294 9.26 13.59 -14.42
C ALA A 294 8.48 14.87 -14.15
N LEU A 295 7.83 14.95 -13.01
CA LEU A 295 7.05 16.10 -12.56
C LEU A 295 7.91 17.38 -12.58
N THR A 296 9.05 17.34 -11.88
CA THR A 296 9.94 18.51 -11.77
C THR A 296 10.47 18.93 -13.13
N ARG A 297 10.96 18.01 -13.95
CA ARG A 297 11.49 18.29 -15.29
C ARG A 297 10.43 18.88 -16.21
N THR A 298 9.24 18.31 -16.24
CA THR A 298 8.18 18.70 -17.16
C THR A 298 7.60 20.06 -16.80
N LEU A 299 7.28 20.27 -15.51
CA LEU A 299 6.78 21.57 -15.06
C LEU A 299 7.82 22.68 -15.22
N LYS A 300 9.10 22.40 -14.95
CA LYS A 300 10.17 23.37 -15.17
C LYS A 300 10.29 23.73 -16.65
N LYS A 301 10.29 22.74 -17.55
CA LYS A 301 10.33 22.98 -19.00
C LYS A 301 9.17 23.85 -19.47
N TYR A 302 7.96 23.57 -18.98
CA TYR A 302 6.76 24.37 -19.30
C TYR A 302 6.87 25.81 -18.77
N ALA A 303 7.29 25.96 -17.53
CA ALA A 303 7.44 27.28 -16.86
C ALA A 303 8.53 28.14 -17.54
N ASP A 304 9.64 27.54 -17.96
CA ASP A 304 10.69 28.22 -18.75
C ASP A 304 10.17 28.63 -20.12
N GLY A 305 9.51 27.70 -20.85
CA GLY A 305 8.97 27.92 -22.18
C GLY A 305 7.86 28.99 -22.22
N SER A 306 7.05 29.08 -21.17
CA SER A 306 6.01 30.14 -21.04
C SER A 306 6.58 31.50 -20.63
N GLY A 307 7.86 31.61 -20.29
CA GLY A 307 8.52 32.84 -19.87
C GLY A 307 8.10 33.33 -18.47
N MET A 308 7.33 32.55 -17.73
CA MET A 308 6.83 32.93 -16.38
C MET A 308 7.97 33.05 -15.37
N LEU A 309 8.92 32.10 -15.36
CA LEU A 309 10.08 32.12 -14.46
C LEU A 309 11.01 33.30 -14.73
N THR A 310 11.23 33.63 -16.01
CA THR A 310 12.10 34.75 -16.43
C THR A 310 11.57 36.08 -15.94
N LYS A 311 10.25 36.28 -15.99
CA LYS A 311 9.61 37.50 -15.48
C LYS A 311 9.78 37.69 -13.99
N GLU A 312 9.70 36.62 -13.23
CA GLU A 312 9.70 36.66 -11.77
C GLU A 312 11.11 36.66 -11.16
N LYS A 313 12.16 36.38 -11.96
CA LYS A 313 13.57 36.36 -11.55
C LYS A 313 13.83 35.52 -10.27
N VAL A 314 13.13 34.39 -10.15
CA VAL A 314 13.23 33.49 -9.02
C VAL A 314 13.85 32.16 -9.48
N GLU A 315 14.77 31.62 -8.68
CA GLU A 315 15.32 30.30 -8.89
C GLU A 315 14.45 29.26 -8.18
N VAL A 316 13.94 28.29 -8.96
CA VAL A 316 13.09 27.22 -8.48
C VAL A 316 13.91 25.97 -8.14
N ALA A 317 13.60 25.33 -7.01
CA ALA A 317 14.13 24.05 -6.58
C ALA A 317 13.12 22.92 -6.83
N GLY A 318 13.57 21.66 -6.79
CA GLY A 318 12.68 20.51 -7.00
C GLY A 318 11.51 20.44 -6.01
N ASP A 319 11.71 20.88 -4.77
CA ASP A 319 10.69 20.86 -3.73
C ASP A 319 9.58 21.90 -3.98
N ASP A 320 9.91 23.03 -4.61
CA ASP A 320 8.92 24.07 -4.93
C ASP A 320 7.81 23.53 -5.87
N PHE A 321 8.15 22.56 -6.74
CA PHE A 321 7.19 21.90 -7.64
C PHE A 321 6.23 20.93 -6.94
N ARG A 322 6.52 20.55 -5.68
CA ARG A 322 5.73 19.61 -4.90
C ARG A 322 4.98 20.25 -3.74
N GLU A 323 5.21 21.52 -3.48
CA GLU A 323 4.44 22.27 -2.47
C GLU A 323 2.97 22.38 -2.88
N GLY A 324 2.07 21.89 -2.01
CA GLY A 324 0.64 21.84 -2.26
C GLY A 324 0.20 20.73 -3.23
N LEU A 325 1.09 19.78 -3.55
CA LEU A 325 0.77 18.63 -4.39
C LEU A 325 0.20 17.49 -3.53
N THR A 326 -0.99 17.02 -3.87
CA THR A 326 -1.52 15.70 -3.47
C THR A 326 -1.51 14.79 -4.70
N ALA A 327 -0.87 13.62 -4.60
CA ALA A 327 -0.84 12.66 -5.71
C ALA A 327 -0.84 11.20 -5.23
N VAL A 328 -1.47 10.36 -6.03
CA VAL A 328 -1.45 8.90 -5.91
C VAL A 328 -0.81 8.32 -7.16
N ILE A 329 0.21 7.48 -6.97
CA ILE A 329 0.93 6.76 -8.01
C ILE A 329 0.71 5.26 -7.83
N SER A 330 0.16 4.59 -8.83
CA SER A 330 -0.01 3.14 -8.85
C SER A 330 0.72 2.55 -10.07
N VAL A 331 1.56 1.55 -9.82
CA VAL A 331 2.24 0.80 -10.89
C VAL A 331 1.93 -0.68 -10.75
N LYS A 332 1.83 -1.36 -11.89
CA LYS A 332 1.70 -2.82 -11.93
C LYS A 332 3.02 -3.40 -12.46
N VAL A 333 3.65 -4.24 -11.64
CA VAL A 333 4.96 -4.82 -11.93
C VAL A 333 4.85 -6.33 -11.83
N MET A 334 5.29 -7.06 -12.87
CA MET A 334 5.20 -8.52 -12.88
C MET A 334 6.12 -9.19 -11.85
N GLU A 335 7.33 -8.65 -11.66
CA GLU A 335 8.32 -9.17 -10.73
C GLU A 335 8.84 -8.02 -9.84
N PRO A 336 8.04 -7.53 -8.88
CA PRO A 336 8.49 -6.44 -8.03
C PRO A 336 9.53 -6.92 -7.02
N GLN A 337 10.59 -6.13 -6.89
CA GLN A 337 11.67 -6.33 -5.94
C GLN A 337 11.49 -5.32 -4.81
N PHE A 338 11.04 -5.80 -3.66
CA PHE A 338 10.85 -4.95 -2.48
C PHE A 338 12.04 -5.05 -1.52
N GLU A 339 12.28 -3.97 -0.80
CA GLU A 339 13.17 -4.00 0.36
C GLU A 339 12.41 -4.63 1.55
N GLY A 340 12.69 -5.91 1.85
CA GLY A 340 12.11 -6.65 2.97
C GLY A 340 10.70 -7.23 2.72
N GLN A 341 10.26 -8.04 3.69
CA GLN A 341 8.99 -8.78 3.63
C GLN A 341 7.76 -7.84 3.75
N THR A 342 7.86 -6.75 4.45
CA THR A 342 6.78 -5.76 4.63
C THR A 342 6.52 -4.90 3.39
N LYS A 343 7.32 -5.08 2.32
CA LYS A 343 7.12 -4.50 0.97
C LYS A 343 7.00 -2.97 0.96
N THR A 344 7.68 -2.28 1.87
CA THR A 344 7.54 -0.84 2.11
C THR A 344 8.15 0.04 1.02
N LYS A 345 9.11 -0.52 0.23
CA LYS A 345 9.87 0.22 -0.77
C LYS A 345 10.20 -0.62 -1.99
N LEU A 346 9.97 -0.08 -3.20
CA LEU A 346 10.28 -0.74 -4.46
C LEU A 346 11.73 -0.49 -4.90
N GLY A 347 12.43 -1.58 -5.28
CA GLY A 347 13.83 -1.54 -5.73
C GLY A 347 14.07 -1.61 -7.25
N ASN A 348 13.08 -2.03 -8.04
CA ASN A 348 13.20 -2.23 -9.50
C ASN A 348 13.70 -0.98 -10.25
N LYS A 349 14.92 -0.99 -10.75
CA LYS A 349 15.54 0.19 -11.40
C LYS A 349 14.85 0.58 -12.70
N GLU A 350 14.40 -0.37 -13.50
CA GLU A 350 13.70 -0.20 -14.78
C GLU A 350 12.39 0.58 -14.62
N VAL A 351 11.67 0.37 -13.52
CA VAL A 351 10.40 1.04 -13.24
C VAL A 351 10.56 2.56 -13.13
N ALA A 352 11.70 3.04 -12.60
CA ALA A 352 11.96 4.48 -12.53
C ALA A 352 12.01 5.14 -13.91
N GLY A 353 12.61 4.45 -14.89
CA GLY A 353 12.69 4.93 -16.27
C GLY A 353 11.33 4.90 -16.97
N ALA A 354 10.57 3.83 -16.77
CA ALA A 354 9.23 3.67 -17.35
C ALA A 354 8.28 4.78 -16.86
N VAL A 355 8.21 4.99 -15.54
CA VAL A 355 7.39 6.06 -14.93
C VAL A 355 7.85 7.45 -15.39
N ASP A 356 9.17 7.73 -15.38
CA ASP A 356 9.72 9.02 -15.79
C ASP A 356 9.36 9.39 -17.22
N ARG A 357 9.44 8.44 -18.17
CA ARG A 357 9.07 8.66 -19.57
C ARG A 357 7.58 8.88 -19.74
N LEU A 358 6.77 7.97 -19.21
CA LEU A 358 5.33 8.01 -19.37
C LEU A 358 4.72 9.28 -18.77
N VAL A 359 5.01 9.55 -17.49
CA VAL A 359 4.51 10.75 -16.80
C VAL A 359 5.01 12.02 -17.50
N GLY A 360 6.27 12.04 -17.96
CA GLY A 360 6.82 13.19 -18.69
C GLY A 360 6.06 13.50 -19.98
N ILE A 361 5.70 12.49 -20.76
CA ILE A 361 4.93 12.65 -22.01
C ILE A 361 3.50 13.12 -21.67
N MET A 362 2.80 12.38 -20.81
CA MET A 362 1.39 12.63 -20.53
C MET A 362 1.16 13.96 -19.80
N LEU A 363 2.04 14.31 -18.86
CA LEU A 363 1.97 15.61 -18.19
C LEU A 363 2.25 16.77 -19.16
N THR A 364 3.18 16.59 -20.14
CA THR A 364 3.42 17.59 -21.18
C THR A 364 2.12 17.84 -21.96
N ASN A 365 1.49 16.79 -22.44
CA ASN A 365 0.23 16.89 -23.20
C ASN A 365 -0.86 17.59 -22.36
N TYR A 366 -1.01 17.15 -21.10
CA TYR A 366 -2.00 17.77 -20.21
C TYR A 366 -1.80 19.29 -20.05
N LEU A 367 -0.56 19.73 -19.83
CA LEU A 367 -0.24 21.13 -19.64
C LEU A 367 -0.48 21.97 -20.91
N GLU A 368 -0.24 21.39 -22.10
CA GLU A 368 -0.50 22.01 -23.40
C GLU A 368 -2.02 22.10 -23.67
N GLU A 369 -2.77 21.07 -23.33
CA GLU A 369 -4.24 21.04 -23.49
C GLU A 369 -4.98 21.91 -22.47
N ASN A 370 -4.40 22.13 -21.27
CA ASN A 370 -5.02 22.85 -20.15
C ASN A 370 -4.18 24.07 -19.71
N PRO A 371 -3.97 25.08 -20.58
CA PRO A 371 -3.03 26.18 -20.32
C PRO A 371 -3.42 27.06 -19.12
N ASN A 372 -4.71 27.15 -18.77
CA ASN A 372 -5.17 27.91 -17.62
C ASN A 372 -4.75 27.21 -16.31
N GLU A 373 -4.94 25.92 -16.19
CA GLU A 373 -4.52 25.11 -15.05
C GLU A 373 -3.00 25.06 -14.92
N ALA A 374 -2.31 24.86 -16.05
CA ALA A 374 -0.85 24.91 -16.12
C ALA A 374 -0.29 26.23 -15.58
N ARG A 375 -0.94 27.36 -15.91
CA ARG A 375 -0.55 28.68 -15.40
C ARG A 375 -0.74 28.77 -13.88
N ILE A 376 -1.86 28.29 -13.35
CA ILE A 376 -2.15 28.28 -11.90
C ILE A 376 -1.09 27.44 -11.16
N ILE A 377 -0.78 26.24 -11.67
CA ILE A 377 0.25 25.37 -11.09
C ILE A 377 1.61 26.07 -11.07
N VAL A 378 2.04 26.67 -12.19
CA VAL A 378 3.32 27.39 -12.26
C VAL A 378 3.34 28.60 -11.32
N GLN A 379 2.23 29.31 -11.16
CA GLN A 379 2.12 30.41 -10.18
C GLN A 379 2.29 29.91 -8.75
N LYS A 380 1.72 28.75 -8.39
CA LYS A 380 1.93 28.11 -7.07
C LYS A 380 3.41 27.78 -6.85
N VAL A 381 4.08 27.20 -7.85
CA VAL A 381 5.52 26.90 -7.81
C VAL A 381 6.37 28.17 -7.59
N ILE A 382 6.05 29.25 -8.31
CA ILE A 382 6.73 30.54 -8.16
C ILE A 382 6.54 31.11 -6.75
N LEU A 383 5.31 31.01 -6.22
CA LEU A 383 5.00 31.45 -4.86
C LEU A 383 5.79 30.66 -3.82
N ALA A 384 5.87 29.34 -3.94
CA ALA A 384 6.67 28.46 -3.09
C ALA A 384 8.15 28.84 -3.11
N ALA A 385 8.72 29.06 -4.31
CA ALA A 385 10.11 29.47 -4.48
C ALA A 385 10.39 30.83 -3.82
N LYS A 386 9.49 31.81 -4.01
CA LYS A 386 9.59 33.13 -3.36
C LYS A 386 9.55 33.01 -1.84
N ALA A 387 8.62 32.23 -1.30
CA ALA A 387 8.49 31.98 0.13
C ALA A 387 9.75 31.32 0.70
N ARG A 388 10.31 30.31 0.04
CA ARG A 388 11.55 29.62 0.41
C ARG A 388 12.74 30.62 0.46
N VAL A 389 12.90 31.46 -0.57
CA VAL A 389 13.96 32.47 -0.64
C VAL A 389 13.80 33.50 0.46
N ALA A 390 12.59 33.98 0.72
CA ALA A 390 12.30 34.94 1.78
C ALA A 390 12.61 34.33 3.17
N ALA A 391 12.18 33.09 3.42
CA ALA A 391 12.47 32.38 4.67
C ALA A 391 13.98 32.20 4.89
N LYS A 392 14.74 31.85 3.83
CA LYS A 392 16.20 31.73 3.89
C LYS A 392 16.86 33.07 4.29
N LYS A 393 16.47 34.17 3.62
CA LYS A 393 17.01 35.52 3.94
C LYS A 393 16.69 35.92 5.37
N ALA A 394 15.46 35.65 5.84
CA ALA A 394 15.07 35.96 7.21
C ALA A 394 15.93 35.20 8.24
N ARG A 395 16.19 33.91 8.02
CA ARG A 395 17.08 33.10 8.88
C ARG A 395 18.52 33.66 8.89
N GLU A 396 19.07 33.98 7.73
CA GLU A 396 20.41 34.57 7.61
C GLU A 396 20.52 35.90 8.34
N MET A 397 19.52 36.77 8.26
CA MET A 397 19.48 38.02 9.00
C MET A 397 19.46 37.83 10.52
N VAL A 398 18.67 36.86 11.00
CA VAL A 398 18.61 36.50 12.44
C VAL A 398 19.97 35.97 12.90
N GLN A 399 20.59 35.05 12.13
CA GLN A 399 21.90 34.50 12.45
C GLN A 399 22.99 35.58 12.49
N ARG A 400 23.04 36.49 11.52
CA ARG A 400 23.97 37.62 11.52
C ARG A 400 23.81 38.53 12.74
N LYS A 401 22.56 38.83 13.11
CA LYS A 401 22.29 39.64 14.33
C LYS A 401 22.78 38.96 15.61
N THR A 402 22.61 37.62 15.69
CA THR A 402 23.03 36.86 16.88
C THR A 402 24.56 36.73 16.97
N VAL A 403 25.26 36.55 15.85
CA VAL A 403 26.71 36.45 15.79
C VAL A 403 27.37 37.81 16.04
N LEU A 404 26.79 38.91 15.53
CA LEU A 404 27.28 40.25 15.73
C LEU A 404 26.94 40.85 17.12
N GLY A 405 25.83 40.35 17.74
CA GLY A 405 25.41 40.77 19.08
C GLY A 405 26.31 40.26 20.22
N SER A 406 27.22 39.32 19.96
CA SER A 406 28.17 38.76 20.94
C SER A 406 29.60 39.37 20.87
N SER A 407 29.90 40.19 19.86
CA SER A 407 31.15 40.89 19.73
C SER A 407 30.92 42.39 19.53
N SER A 408 30.98 43.16 20.60
CA SER A 408 31.08 44.63 20.47
C SER A 408 32.35 44.93 19.64
N LEU A 409 32.15 45.43 18.42
CA LEU A 409 33.24 45.94 17.61
C LEU A 409 33.99 47.03 18.43
N PRO A 410 35.34 46.99 18.47
CA PRO A 410 36.10 48.05 19.11
C PRO A 410 35.70 49.40 18.50
N GLY A 411 35.42 50.39 19.31
CA GLY A 411 34.73 51.66 18.99
C GLY A 411 35.31 52.56 17.89
N LYS A 412 35.94 51.97 16.88
CA LYS A 412 36.43 52.65 15.67
C LYS A 412 35.99 52.01 14.34
N LEU A 413 35.17 50.96 14.37
CA LEU A 413 34.63 50.28 13.17
C LEU A 413 33.10 50.44 13.14
N ALA A 414 32.60 51.10 12.12
CA ALA A 414 31.16 51.19 11.86
C ALA A 414 30.69 50.02 11.01
N ASP A 415 29.51 49.45 11.33
CA ASP A 415 28.84 48.45 10.52
C ASP A 415 28.37 49.11 9.22
N CYS A 416 28.78 48.57 8.06
CA CYS A 416 28.23 49.00 6.78
C CYS A 416 26.88 48.32 6.57
N SER A 417 25.82 49.09 6.64
CA SER A 417 24.47 48.69 6.37
C SER A 417 24.25 48.36 4.89
#